data_5eec9c69f8ab0a9d6218a3249ea7ad35
#
_entry.id   5eec9c69f8ab0a9d6218a3249ea7ad35
#
_cell.length_a   1.000
_cell.length_b   1.000
_cell.length_c   1.000
_cell.angle_alpha   90.00
_cell.angle_beta   90.00
_cell.angle_gamma   90.00
#
_symmetry.space_group_name_H-M   'P 1'
#
loop_
_entity.id
_entity.type
_entity.pdbx_description
1 polymer ?
#
loop_
_entity_poly.entity_id
_entity_poly.type
_entity_poly.pdbx_seq_one_letter_code
_entity_poly.pdbx_strand_id
1 'polypeptide(L)'
;MKIAVASQNRRNVTGHAGKCRRFWIYAIEDGAVKDKQLLELPREQSFFEYRGPEPHPLQGARALITGGMGEGLMRRLAGMGIEGIVTPETDPDQAVAAYLAGTLAHGLPEVHDGPAHAQAH
;
A
#
# COMPACT_ATOMS: atom_id res chain seq x y z
N MET A 1 -7.73 -13.87 2.86
CA MET A 1 -7.24 -12.77 2.03
C MET A 1 -6.03 -12.11 2.66
N LYS A 2 -5.29 -11.36 1.89
CA LYS A 2 -4.10 -10.69 2.39
C LYS A 2 -4.19 -9.19 2.18
N ILE A 3 -3.67 -8.43 3.15
CA ILE A 3 -3.58 -6.97 3.07
C ILE A 3 -2.12 -6.60 3.27
N ALA A 4 -1.59 -5.77 2.37
CA ALA A 4 -0.21 -5.29 2.46
C ALA A 4 -0.21 -3.87 2.98
N VAL A 5 0.76 -3.54 3.84
CA VAL A 5 0.95 -2.19 4.36
C VAL A 5 2.39 -1.78 4.09
N ALA A 6 2.56 -0.67 3.38
CA ALA A 6 3.89 -0.14 3.10
C ALA A 6 4.51 0.36 4.41
N SER A 7 5.68 -0.18 4.75
CA SER A 7 6.33 0.14 6.02
C SER A 7 7.85 0.07 5.86
N GLN A 8 8.41 1.08 5.21
CA GLN A 8 9.84 1.09 4.92
C GLN A 8 10.68 1.04 6.19
N ASN A 9 10.20 1.64 7.28
CA ASN A 9 10.91 1.62 8.56
C ASN A 9 10.49 0.46 9.46
N ARG A 10 9.60 -0.40 8.99
CA ARG A 10 9.11 -1.58 9.72
C ARG A 10 8.34 -1.26 11.00
N ARG A 11 7.96 0.00 11.21
CA ARG A 11 7.20 0.42 12.40
C ARG A 11 5.92 1.15 12.04
N ASN A 12 5.99 2.05 11.07
CA ASN A 12 4.86 2.90 10.73
C ASN A 12 4.42 2.67 9.29
N VAL A 13 3.21 3.07 8.99
CA VAL A 13 2.76 3.17 7.60
C VAL A 13 3.60 4.28 6.96
N THR A 14 4.28 3.97 5.86
CA THR A 14 5.13 4.95 5.19
C THR A 14 4.61 5.26 3.80
N GLY A 15 5.09 6.37 3.24
CA GLY A 15 4.70 6.80 1.90
C GLY A 15 5.61 6.23 0.81
N HIS A 16 5.53 6.84 -0.38
CA HIS A 16 6.34 6.46 -1.54
C HIS A 16 6.23 4.97 -1.87
N ALA A 17 4.99 4.48 -1.95
CA ALA A 17 4.72 3.05 -2.12
C ALA A 17 5.44 2.45 -3.33
N GLY A 18 5.64 3.23 -4.40
CA GLY A 18 6.33 2.74 -5.58
C GLY A 18 7.78 2.39 -5.35
N LYS A 19 8.43 3.04 -4.39
CA LYS A 19 9.83 2.78 -4.05
C LYS A 19 9.99 1.96 -2.78
N CYS A 20 8.90 1.71 -2.07
CA CYS A 20 8.93 0.96 -0.82
C CYS A 20 9.35 -0.48 -1.07
N ARG A 21 10.19 -0.99 -0.20
CA ARG A 21 10.72 -2.35 -0.31
C ARG A 21 10.35 -3.22 0.87
N ARG A 22 9.71 -2.68 1.90
CA ARG A 22 9.30 -3.43 3.07
C ARG A 22 7.81 -3.25 3.27
N PHE A 23 7.12 -4.37 3.40
CA PHE A 23 5.67 -4.40 3.56
C PHE A 23 5.31 -5.38 4.66
N TRP A 24 4.36 -4.99 5.51
CA TRP A 24 3.75 -5.94 6.40
C TRP A 24 2.62 -6.62 5.66
N ILE A 25 2.64 -7.95 5.65
CA ILE A 25 1.60 -8.73 4.99
C ILE A 25 0.73 -9.36 6.07
N TYR A 26 -0.53 -8.97 6.09
CA TYR A 26 -1.49 -9.47 7.06
C TYR A 26 -2.37 -10.51 6.39
N ALA A 27 -2.39 -11.70 6.96
CA ALA A 27 -3.30 -12.75 6.49
C ALA A 27 -4.61 -12.63 7.28
N ILE A 28 -5.71 -12.55 6.57
CA ILE A 28 -7.02 -12.29 7.16
C ILE A 28 -7.92 -13.51 6.93
N GLU A 29 -8.56 -13.99 8.00
CA GLU A 29 -9.57 -15.04 7.93
C GLU A 29 -10.73 -14.65 8.82
N ASP A 30 -11.95 -14.82 8.32
CA ASP A 30 -13.17 -14.52 9.07
C ASP A 30 -13.17 -13.11 9.65
N GLY A 31 -12.63 -12.17 8.89
CA GLY A 31 -12.61 -10.76 9.29
C GLY A 31 -11.58 -10.41 10.35
N ALA A 32 -10.68 -11.33 10.68
CA ALA A 32 -9.67 -11.10 11.72
C ALA A 32 -8.27 -11.40 11.21
N VAL A 33 -7.28 -10.70 11.77
CA VAL A 33 -5.88 -10.94 11.44
C VAL A 33 -5.44 -12.28 12.05
N LYS A 34 -4.97 -13.18 11.21
CA LYS A 34 -4.46 -14.48 11.64
C LYS A 34 -2.95 -14.52 11.67
N ASP A 35 -2.28 -13.71 10.84
CA ASP A 35 -0.84 -13.74 10.76
C ASP A 35 -0.35 -12.40 10.24
N LYS A 36 0.90 -12.06 10.55
CA LYS A 36 1.54 -10.83 10.13
C LYS A 36 3.00 -11.14 9.85
N GLN A 37 3.44 -10.93 8.62
CA GLN A 37 4.82 -11.21 8.23
C GLN A 37 5.42 -10.04 7.50
N LEU A 38 6.73 -9.83 7.68
CA LEU A 38 7.44 -8.79 6.97
C LEU A 38 7.91 -9.34 5.63
N LEU A 39 7.56 -8.65 4.56
CA LEU A 39 8.07 -8.96 3.22
C LEU A 39 9.09 -7.89 2.86
N GLU A 40 10.33 -8.32 2.60
CA GLU A 40 11.36 -7.42 2.13
C GLU A 40 11.69 -7.74 0.69
N LEU A 41 11.67 -6.72 -0.17
CA LEU A 41 11.94 -6.91 -1.59
C LEU A 41 13.31 -6.37 -1.94
N PRO A 42 14.04 -7.03 -2.85
CA PRO A 42 15.22 -6.42 -3.41
C PRO A 42 14.81 -5.18 -4.21
N ARG A 43 15.77 -4.30 -4.45
CA ARG A 43 15.49 -3.01 -5.10
C ARG A 43 14.76 -3.17 -6.43
N GLU A 44 15.15 -4.15 -7.23
CA GLU A 44 14.57 -4.35 -8.55
C GLU A 44 13.16 -4.90 -8.51
N GLN A 45 12.65 -5.27 -7.36
CA GLN A 45 11.28 -5.75 -7.20
C GLN A 45 10.35 -4.72 -6.59
N SER A 46 10.82 -3.51 -6.28
CA SER A 46 9.89 -2.45 -5.89
C SER A 46 8.95 -2.18 -7.07
N PHE A 47 7.76 -1.64 -6.81
CA PHE A 47 6.82 -1.36 -7.90
C PHE A 47 7.43 -0.43 -8.94
N PHE A 48 8.24 0.53 -8.49
CA PHE A 48 8.84 1.49 -9.40
C PHE A 48 9.84 0.82 -10.35
N GLU A 49 10.61 -0.17 -9.86
CA GLU A 49 11.66 -0.81 -10.65
C GLU A 49 11.23 -2.10 -11.34
N TYR A 50 10.17 -2.74 -10.86
CA TYR A 50 9.86 -4.09 -11.31
C TYR A 50 9.43 -4.13 -12.77
N ARG A 51 10.11 -4.95 -13.56
CA ARG A 51 9.83 -5.13 -14.98
C ARG A 51 9.84 -6.60 -15.39
N GLY A 52 9.89 -7.51 -14.41
CA GLY A 52 9.98 -8.93 -14.70
C GLY A 52 8.72 -9.49 -15.34
N PRO A 53 8.83 -10.66 -15.97
CA PRO A 53 7.68 -11.29 -16.64
C PRO A 53 6.72 -11.96 -15.66
N GLU A 54 7.17 -12.24 -14.45
CA GLU A 54 6.33 -12.91 -13.46
C GLU A 54 5.51 -11.89 -12.69
N PRO A 55 4.40 -12.30 -12.08
CA PRO A 55 3.61 -11.38 -11.26
C PRO A 55 4.45 -10.78 -10.13
N HIS A 56 4.15 -9.54 -9.80
CA HIS A 56 4.83 -8.88 -8.68
C HIS A 56 4.58 -9.66 -7.38
N PRO A 57 5.56 -9.69 -6.46
CA PRO A 57 5.38 -10.41 -5.19
C PRO A 57 4.14 -10.05 -4.39
N LEU A 58 3.58 -8.85 -4.59
CA LEU A 58 2.35 -8.46 -3.92
C LEU A 58 1.09 -8.84 -4.70
N GLN A 59 1.23 -9.50 -5.84
CA GLN A 59 0.06 -9.97 -6.59
C GLN A 59 -0.75 -10.92 -5.71
N GLY A 60 -2.05 -10.74 -5.70
CA GLY A 60 -2.91 -11.54 -4.84
C GLY A 60 -3.31 -10.85 -3.54
N ALA A 61 -2.68 -9.73 -3.20
CA ALA A 61 -3.13 -8.95 -2.06
C ALA A 61 -4.47 -8.29 -2.39
N ARG A 62 -5.34 -8.17 -1.40
CA ARG A 62 -6.63 -7.51 -1.57
C ARG A 62 -6.45 -6.00 -1.62
N ALA A 63 -5.57 -5.49 -0.79
CA ALA A 63 -5.34 -4.05 -0.67
C ALA A 63 -3.89 -3.77 -0.34
N LEU A 64 -3.42 -2.59 -0.73
CA LEU A 64 -2.14 -2.05 -0.31
C LEU A 64 -2.41 -0.70 0.37
N ILE A 65 -2.07 -0.62 1.66
CA ILE A 65 -2.26 0.58 2.46
C ILE A 65 -0.92 1.29 2.56
N THR A 66 -0.91 2.59 2.33
CA THR A 66 0.31 3.39 2.34
C THR A 66 0.00 4.82 2.77
N GLY A 67 1.02 5.53 3.21
CA GLY A 67 0.90 6.95 3.51
C GLY A 67 0.98 7.84 2.27
N GLY A 68 1.39 7.29 1.14
CA GLY A 68 1.43 8.07 -0.10
C GLY A 68 1.75 7.21 -1.30
N MET A 69 1.07 7.48 -2.42
CA MET A 69 1.39 6.86 -3.70
C MET A 69 0.84 7.77 -4.81
N GLY A 70 1.46 7.70 -5.97
CA GLY A 70 0.99 8.45 -7.12
C GLY A 70 -0.18 7.78 -7.81
N GLU A 71 -0.87 8.53 -8.65
CA GLU A 71 -2.03 8.01 -9.40
C GLU A 71 -1.65 6.89 -10.35
N GLY A 72 -0.45 6.94 -10.92
CA GLY A 72 0.02 5.89 -11.83
C GLY A 72 0.11 4.55 -11.14
N LEU A 73 0.67 4.53 -9.94
CA LEU A 73 0.74 3.30 -9.17
C LEU A 73 -0.66 2.84 -8.76
N MET A 74 -1.52 3.75 -8.36
CA MET A 74 -2.88 3.40 -7.98
C MET A 74 -3.61 2.70 -9.12
N ARG A 75 -3.47 3.22 -10.36
CA ARG A 75 -4.07 2.59 -11.53
C ARG A 75 -3.43 1.22 -11.81
N ARG A 76 -2.13 1.10 -11.65
CA ARG A 76 -1.44 -0.17 -11.85
C ARG A 76 -1.94 -1.22 -10.86
N LEU A 77 -2.09 -0.84 -9.59
CA LEU A 77 -2.62 -1.76 -8.58
C LEU A 77 -4.04 -2.20 -8.92
N ALA A 78 -4.87 -1.27 -9.36
CA ALA A 78 -6.24 -1.62 -9.77
C ALA A 78 -6.23 -2.65 -10.89
N GLY A 79 -5.31 -2.53 -11.85
CA GLY A 79 -5.17 -3.50 -12.91
C GLY A 79 -4.70 -4.86 -12.43
N MET A 80 -4.09 -4.92 -11.23
CA MET A 80 -3.67 -6.16 -10.59
C MET A 80 -4.72 -6.71 -9.64
N GLY A 81 -5.86 -6.04 -9.51
CA GLY A 81 -6.89 -6.44 -8.56
C GLY A 81 -6.59 -6.03 -7.12
N ILE A 82 -5.69 -5.08 -6.93
CA ILE A 82 -5.31 -4.61 -5.61
C ILE A 82 -5.89 -3.22 -5.37
N GLU A 83 -6.61 -3.05 -4.27
CA GLU A 83 -7.14 -1.76 -3.89
C GLU A 83 -6.03 -0.91 -3.26
N GLY A 84 -5.65 0.19 -3.89
CA GLY A 84 -4.65 1.10 -3.34
C GLY A 84 -5.31 2.08 -2.40
N ILE A 85 -4.80 2.20 -1.18
CA ILE A 85 -5.37 3.08 -0.15
C ILE A 85 -4.29 3.97 0.41
N VAL A 86 -4.48 5.28 0.30
CA VAL A 86 -3.61 6.28 0.93
C VAL A 86 -4.30 6.72 2.21
N THR A 87 -3.60 6.65 3.33
CA THR A 87 -4.18 6.98 4.63
C THR A 87 -3.22 7.81 5.47
N PRO A 88 -3.72 8.73 6.31
CA PRO A 88 -2.88 9.41 7.29
C PRO A 88 -2.60 8.57 8.53
N GLU A 89 -3.23 7.40 8.67
CA GLU A 89 -2.96 6.53 9.81
C GLU A 89 -1.51 6.06 9.79
N THR A 90 -0.82 6.15 10.91
CA THR A 90 0.60 5.80 10.99
C THR A 90 0.87 4.42 11.57
N ASP A 91 -0.08 3.84 12.30
CA ASP A 91 0.11 2.52 12.90
C ASP A 91 -0.39 1.44 11.95
N PRO A 92 0.47 0.53 11.48
CA PRO A 92 0.04 -0.50 10.53
C PRO A 92 -1.10 -1.38 11.05
N ASP A 93 -1.03 -1.79 12.31
CA ASP A 93 -2.06 -2.67 12.88
C ASP A 93 -3.40 -1.93 12.96
N GLN A 94 -3.37 -0.65 13.36
CA GLN A 94 -4.59 0.15 13.40
C GLN A 94 -5.16 0.40 12.01
N ALA A 95 -4.28 0.60 11.03
CA ALA A 95 -4.72 0.81 9.66
C ALA A 95 -5.46 -0.42 9.13
N VAL A 96 -4.93 -1.61 9.39
CA VAL A 96 -5.59 -2.84 8.95
C VAL A 96 -6.90 -3.04 9.70
N ALA A 97 -6.91 -2.81 11.02
CA ALA A 97 -8.14 -2.95 11.80
C ALA A 97 -9.23 -2.00 11.29
N ALA A 98 -8.87 -0.75 11.02
CA ALA A 98 -9.82 0.23 10.50
C ALA A 98 -10.30 -0.14 9.10
N TYR A 99 -9.41 -0.67 8.26
CA TYR A 99 -9.81 -1.13 6.93
C TYR A 99 -10.87 -2.25 7.03
N LEU A 100 -10.62 -3.21 7.91
CA LEU A 100 -11.55 -4.33 8.10
C LEU A 100 -12.88 -3.86 8.67
N ALA A 101 -12.86 -2.82 9.50
CA ALA A 101 -14.07 -2.25 10.07
C ALA A 101 -14.79 -1.28 9.13
N GLY A 102 -14.17 -0.95 7.99
CA GLY A 102 -14.73 0.03 7.05
C GLY A 102 -14.61 1.46 7.52
N THR A 103 -13.70 1.75 8.44
CA THR A 103 -13.56 3.09 9.04
C THR A 103 -12.22 3.76 8.75
N LEU A 104 -11.37 3.18 7.92
CA LEU A 104 -10.06 3.74 7.65
C LEU A 104 -10.17 5.07 6.91
N ALA A 105 -9.51 6.10 7.46
CA ALA A 105 -9.47 7.39 6.81
C ALA A 105 -8.61 7.30 5.54
N HIS A 106 -9.10 7.90 4.45
CA HIS A 106 -8.39 7.89 3.18
C HIS A 106 -7.85 9.27 2.86
N GLY A 107 -6.62 9.30 2.32
CA GLY A 107 -6.06 10.50 1.74
C GLY A 107 -6.21 10.46 0.23
N LEU A 108 -5.72 11.51 -0.42
CA LEU A 108 -5.72 11.58 -1.88
C LEU A 108 -4.39 11.08 -2.42
N PRO A 109 -4.38 10.53 -3.64
CA PRO A 109 -3.11 10.17 -4.27
C PRO A 109 -2.21 11.39 -4.42
N GLU A 110 -0.90 11.15 -4.41
CA GLU A 110 0.05 12.22 -4.61
C GLU A 110 0.01 12.71 -6.06
N VAL A 111 0.11 14.01 -6.23
CA VAL A 111 0.15 14.63 -7.55
C VAL A 111 1.47 15.37 -7.68
N HIS A 112 2.27 14.96 -8.66
CA HIS A 112 3.62 15.47 -8.78
C HIS A 112 3.76 16.68 -9.68
N ASP A 113 2.75 17.02 -10.44
CA ASP A 113 2.77 18.22 -11.25
C ASP A 113 2.23 19.42 -10.51
N GLY A 114 2.03 19.27 -9.27
CA GLY A 114 2.10 20.17 -8.35
C GLY A 114 1.23 21.35 -8.21
N PRO A 115 1.64 22.51 -8.63
CA PRO A 115 0.92 23.69 -8.19
C PRO A 115 -0.51 23.70 -8.65
N ALA A 116 -0.78 23.04 -9.72
CA ALA A 116 -2.13 23.06 -10.24
C ALA A 116 -3.13 22.45 -9.29
N HIS A 117 -2.74 21.45 -8.56
CA HIS A 117 -3.69 20.85 -7.67
C HIS A 117 -3.66 21.46 -6.32
N ALA A 118 -2.61 22.13 -5.99
CA ALA A 118 -2.51 22.71 -4.68
C ALA A 118 -3.58 23.71 -4.46
N GLN A 119 -4.05 24.32 -5.53
CA GLN A 119 -5.06 25.26 -5.30
C GLN A 119 -6.37 24.68 -5.52
N ALA A 120 -6.41 23.59 -5.92
CA ALA A 120 -7.67 23.12 -6.12
C ALA A 120 -8.38 22.96 -4.93
N HIS A 121 -8.07 23.50 -4.47
CA HIS A 121 -8.72 23.28 -3.65
C HIS A 121 -8.79 23.49 -2.88
#